data_e6280dbd40c635700b46b0033387c517
#
_entry.id   e6280dbd40c635700b46b0033387c517
#
_cell.length_a   1.000
_cell.length_b   1.000
_cell.length_c   1.000
_cell.angle_alpha   90.00
_cell.angle_beta   90.00
_cell.angle_gamma   90.00
#
_symmetry.space_group_name_H-M   'P 1'
#
loop_
_entity.id
_entity.type
_entity.pdbx_description
1 polymer ?
#
loop_
_entity_poly.entity_id
_entity_poly.type
_entity_poly.pdbx_seq_one_letter_code
_entity_poly.pdbx_strand_id
1 'polypeptide(L)'
;ILKDSETVEKRMHALAGDFRAGKKEAVKEYEILGKVKGFLDQGKILVEQSFSGEELKIIDQYQLLTSKPRFYLLNGRDEEVPKDIIETFQKNNWQFLIVDVLSEFGATDLSQEERKELGLPEESEMGLLIKKAYEILGLITFLTTGPDETRAWTLKKGSSAPQAGGAIHT
;
A
#
# COMPACT_ATOMS: atom_id res chain seq x y z
N ILE A 1 13.35 2.78 2.48
CA ILE A 1 14.00 3.49 3.59
C ILE A 1 14.94 4.58 3.08
N LEU A 2 16.00 4.25 2.32
CA LEU A 2 17.00 5.24 1.84
C LEU A 2 16.35 6.43 1.12
N LYS A 3 15.41 6.18 0.21
CA LYS A 3 14.71 7.25 -0.51
C LYS A 3 13.89 8.15 0.40
N ASP A 4 13.27 7.58 1.40
CA ASP A 4 12.50 8.35 2.39
C ASP A 4 13.42 9.17 3.29
N SER A 5 14.57 8.61 3.71
CA SER A 5 15.60 9.35 4.46
C SER A 5 16.09 10.57 3.68
N GLU A 6 16.42 10.44 2.40
CA GLU A 6 16.80 11.56 1.54
C GLU A 6 15.70 12.64 1.48
N THR A 7 14.46 12.23 1.35
CA THR A 7 13.31 13.16 1.29
C THR A 7 13.17 13.94 2.59
N VAL A 8 13.23 13.24 3.72
CA VAL A 8 13.12 13.83 5.06
C VAL A 8 14.28 14.77 5.35
N GLU A 9 15.52 14.36 5.07
CA GLU A 9 16.72 15.19 5.28
C GLU A 9 16.68 16.47 4.45
N LYS A 10 16.31 16.36 3.17
CA LYS A 10 16.19 17.53 2.29
C LYS A 10 15.16 18.52 2.85
N ARG A 11 14.03 18.05 3.35
CA ARG A 11 13.01 18.91 3.92
C ARG A 11 13.46 19.53 5.25
N MET A 12 14.06 18.76 6.13
CA MET A 12 14.62 19.27 7.40
C MET A 12 15.66 20.35 7.14
N HIS A 13 16.53 20.16 6.14
CA HIS A 13 17.49 21.17 5.76
C HIS A 13 16.81 22.48 5.30
N ALA A 14 15.77 22.38 4.49
CA ALA A 14 14.99 23.54 4.03
C ALA A 14 14.28 24.27 5.18
N LEU A 15 13.81 23.53 6.19
CA LEU A 15 13.12 24.09 7.38
C LEU A 15 14.09 24.71 8.41
N ALA A 16 15.39 24.42 8.35
CA ALA A 16 16.33 24.77 9.41
C ALA A 16 16.38 26.27 9.74
N GLY A 17 16.16 27.14 8.76
CA GLY A 17 16.09 28.60 8.96
C GLY A 17 14.86 29.00 9.77
N ASP A 18 13.70 28.54 9.38
CA ASP A 18 12.42 28.83 10.02
C ASP A 18 12.29 28.19 11.41
N PHE A 19 12.87 26.99 11.57
CA PHE A 19 13.00 26.33 12.86
C PHE A 19 13.82 27.17 13.85
N ARG A 20 15.00 27.69 13.44
CA ARG A 20 15.82 28.59 14.27
C ARG A 20 15.13 29.91 14.58
N ALA A 21 14.30 30.40 13.67
CA ALA A 21 13.50 31.61 13.87
C ALA A 21 12.29 31.37 14.81
N GLY A 22 12.05 30.14 15.27
CA GLY A 22 10.98 29.80 16.20
C GLY A 22 9.58 29.85 15.60
N LYS A 23 9.43 29.72 14.28
CA LYS A 23 8.12 29.68 13.62
C LYS A 23 7.39 28.40 14.04
N LYS A 24 6.23 28.53 14.71
CA LYS A 24 5.53 27.41 15.36
C LYS A 24 5.28 26.22 14.45
N GLU A 25 4.85 26.46 13.21
CA GLU A 25 4.56 25.40 12.25
C GLU A 25 5.84 24.67 11.81
N ALA A 26 6.92 25.44 11.55
CA ALA A 26 8.21 24.87 11.16
C ALA A 26 8.85 24.07 12.31
N VAL A 27 8.70 24.52 13.54
CA VAL A 27 9.18 23.78 14.73
C VAL A 27 8.45 22.46 14.85
N LYS A 28 7.10 22.46 14.79
CA LYS A 28 6.29 21.25 14.86
C LYS A 28 6.65 20.25 13.73
N GLU A 29 6.76 20.75 12.51
CA GLU A 29 7.09 19.93 11.34
C GLU A 29 8.50 19.34 11.47
N TYR A 30 9.48 20.14 11.88
CA TYR A 30 10.87 19.72 12.05
C TYR A 30 11.01 18.62 13.13
N GLU A 31 10.31 18.73 14.25
CA GLU A 31 10.31 17.74 15.32
C GLU A 31 9.71 16.41 14.85
N ILE A 32 8.60 16.45 14.12
CA ILE A 32 7.96 15.25 13.55
C ILE A 32 8.88 14.58 12.53
N LEU A 33 9.50 15.35 11.63
CA LEU A 33 10.46 14.82 10.68
C LEU A 33 11.71 14.26 11.36
N GLY A 34 12.15 14.84 12.48
CA GLY A 34 13.21 14.30 13.31
C GLY A 34 12.87 12.94 13.91
N LYS A 35 11.63 12.76 14.41
CA LYS A 35 11.11 11.45 14.86
C LYS A 35 11.08 10.44 13.72
N VAL A 36 10.57 10.84 12.55
CA VAL A 36 10.54 10.01 11.33
C VAL A 36 11.96 9.57 10.94
N LYS A 37 12.89 10.52 10.87
CA LYS A 37 14.30 10.24 10.57
C LYS A 37 14.89 9.24 11.56
N GLY A 38 14.64 9.40 12.85
CA GLY A 38 15.11 8.49 13.89
C GLY A 38 14.63 7.04 13.68
N PHE A 39 13.42 6.81 13.19
CA PHE A 39 12.96 5.47 12.81
C PHE A 39 13.65 4.95 11.56
N LEU A 40 13.77 5.78 10.52
CA LEU A 40 14.42 5.39 9.26
C LEU A 40 15.91 5.05 9.46
N ASP A 41 16.63 5.80 10.28
CA ASP A 41 18.04 5.56 10.62
C ASP A 41 18.23 4.23 11.36
N GLN A 42 17.22 3.77 12.12
CA GLN A 42 17.17 2.47 12.76
C GLN A 42 16.72 1.33 11.82
N GLY A 43 16.51 1.61 10.53
CA GLY A 43 15.98 0.63 9.58
C GLY A 43 14.50 0.29 9.76
N LYS A 44 13.76 1.05 10.57
CA LYS A 44 12.34 0.79 10.84
C LYS A 44 11.46 1.37 9.75
N ILE A 45 10.36 0.70 9.49
CA ILE A 45 9.35 1.07 8.49
C ILE A 45 8.23 1.83 9.18
N LEU A 46 7.85 2.98 8.63
CA LEU A 46 6.96 3.92 9.29
C LEU A 46 5.54 3.39 9.49
N VAL A 47 5.03 2.56 8.56
CA VAL A 47 3.69 1.96 8.68
C VAL A 47 3.53 1.06 9.91
N GLU A 48 4.64 0.57 10.46
CA GLU A 48 4.69 -0.26 11.67
C GLU A 48 4.87 0.57 12.95
N GLN A 49 5.00 1.89 12.83
CA GLN A 49 5.23 2.78 13.97
C GLN A 49 3.95 3.53 14.35
N SER A 50 3.87 3.93 15.62
CA SER A 50 2.72 4.68 16.12
C SER A 50 2.95 6.18 15.98
N PHE A 51 2.00 6.83 15.30
CA PHE A 51 1.93 8.29 15.15
C PHE A 51 0.56 8.80 15.56
N SER A 52 0.50 9.99 16.11
CA SER A 52 -0.77 10.67 16.35
C SER A 52 -1.44 11.13 15.06
N GLY A 53 -2.73 11.42 15.10
CA GLY A 53 -3.43 11.90 13.91
C GLY A 53 -2.88 13.23 13.35
N GLU A 54 -2.28 14.07 14.21
CA GLU A 54 -1.61 15.30 13.76
C GLU A 54 -0.27 15.01 13.08
N GLU A 55 0.51 14.07 13.63
CA GLU A 55 1.77 13.63 13.00
C GLU A 55 1.51 13.00 11.64
N LEU A 56 0.49 12.15 11.52
CA LEU A 56 0.11 11.53 10.25
C LEU A 56 -0.23 12.57 9.18
N LYS A 57 -0.98 13.63 9.52
CA LYS A 57 -1.30 14.70 8.57
C LYS A 57 -0.07 15.40 8.00
N ILE A 58 1.00 15.49 8.77
CA ILE A 58 2.28 16.07 8.31
C ILE A 58 3.05 15.04 7.49
N ILE A 59 3.15 13.80 7.95
CA ILE A 59 3.87 12.71 7.28
C ILE A 59 3.27 12.42 5.90
N ASP A 60 1.95 12.40 5.78
CA ASP A 60 1.22 12.11 4.54
C ASP A 60 1.53 13.09 3.41
N GLN A 61 1.91 14.34 3.73
CA GLN A 61 2.30 15.35 2.73
C GLN A 61 3.55 14.93 1.95
N TYR A 62 4.41 14.11 2.54
CA TYR A 62 5.67 13.67 1.94
C TYR A 62 5.56 12.40 1.12
N GLN A 63 4.42 11.72 1.15
CA GLN A 63 4.16 10.49 0.41
C GLN A 63 5.27 9.44 0.56
N LEU A 64 5.80 9.30 1.79
CA LEU A 64 6.90 8.40 2.09
C LEU A 64 6.53 6.95 1.76
N LEU A 65 7.44 6.21 1.14
CA LEU A 65 7.20 4.84 0.72
C LEU A 65 7.01 3.91 1.93
N THR A 66 7.79 4.15 3.00
CA THR A 66 7.74 3.34 4.21
C THR A 66 6.51 3.57 5.09
N SER A 67 5.71 4.62 4.82
CA SER A 67 4.42 4.86 5.49
C SER A 67 3.26 4.11 4.82
N LYS A 68 3.48 3.53 3.63
CA LYS A 68 2.45 2.82 2.88
C LYS A 68 2.38 1.35 3.30
N PRO A 69 1.18 0.74 3.28
CA PRO A 69 1.05 -0.69 3.49
C PRO A 69 1.86 -1.46 2.44
N ARG A 70 2.44 -2.59 2.86
CA ARG A 70 3.27 -3.44 2.01
C ARG A 70 2.55 -4.75 1.72
N PHE A 71 2.75 -5.20 0.49
CA PHE A 71 2.36 -6.52 0.04
C PHE A 71 3.51 -7.11 -0.77
N TYR A 72 3.81 -8.37 -0.56
CA TYR A 72 4.90 -9.04 -1.24
C TYR A 72 4.38 -10.04 -2.24
N LEU A 73 4.90 -9.99 -3.46
CA LEU A 73 4.68 -10.99 -4.49
C LEU A 73 5.92 -11.87 -4.56
N LEU A 74 5.77 -13.14 -4.21
CA LEU A 74 6.80 -14.14 -4.36
C LEU A 74 6.59 -14.82 -5.72
N ASN A 75 7.47 -14.51 -6.67
CA ASN A 75 7.35 -15.03 -8.03
C ASN A 75 7.88 -16.47 -8.13
N GLY A 76 7.02 -17.38 -8.48
CA GLY A 76 7.30 -18.81 -8.60
C GLY A 76 6.10 -19.66 -8.21
N ARG A 77 6.28 -20.97 -8.21
CA ARG A 77 5.28 -21.94 -7.74
C ARG A 77 5.46 -22.20 -6.25
N ASP A 78 4.40 -22.68 -5.61
CA ASP A 78 4.42 -22.96 -4.15
C ASP A 78 5.60 -23.87 -3.75
N GLU A 79 5.92 -24.88 -4.58
CA GLU A 79 7.01 -25.82 -4.31
C GLU A 79 8.40 -25.20 -4.49
N GLU A 80 8.51 -24.10 -5.24
CA GLU A 80 9.78 -23.44 -5.56
C GLU A 80 10.16 -22.39 -4.50
N VAL A 81 9.20 -21.91 -3.72
CA VAL A 81 9.47 -20.94 -2.67
C VAL A 81 10.04 -21.64 -1.43
N PRO A 82 11.24 -21.28 -0.98
CA PRO A 82 11.86 -21.87 0.21
C PRO A 82 10.99 -21.71 1.46
N LYS A 83 10.83 -22.78 2.24
CA LYS A 83 9.96 -22.79 3.44
C LYS A 83 10.39 -21.79 4.50
N ASP A 84 11.68 -21.56 4.65
CA ASP A 84 12.25 -20.58 5.59
C ASP A 84 11.84 -19.13 5.22
N ILE A 85 11.66 -18.85 3.95
CA ILE A 85 11.11 -17.56 3.47
C ILE A 85 9.65 -17.45 3.91
N ILE A 86 8.83 -18.46 3.65
CA ILE A 86 7.41 -18.47 4.03
C ILE A 86 7.27 -18.31 5.56
N GLU A 87 8.05 -19.07 6.34
CA GLU A 87 8.07 -18.97 7.81
C GLU A 87 8.47 -17.57 8.29
N THR A 88 9.45 -16.96 7.62
CA THR A 88 9.88 -15.58 7.92
C THR A 88 8.75 -14.57 7.69
N PHE A 89 8.02 -14.69 6.58
CA PHE A 89 6.90 -13.82 6.27
C PHE A 89 5.74 -14.00 7.26
N GLN A 90 5.42 -15.24 7.62
CA GLN A 90 4.40 -15.57 8.61
C GLN A 90 4.77 -15.04 10.00
N LYS A 91 6.01 -15.27 10.44
CA LYS A 91 6.53 -14.79 11.73
C LYS A 91 6.46 -13.28 11.88
N ASN A 92 6.72 -12.54 10.81
CA ASN A 92 6.66 -11.09 10.79
C ASN A 92 5.28 -10.53 10.43
N ASN A 93 4.29 -11.40 10.23
CA ASN A 93 2.94 -11.02 9.79
C ASN A 93 2.95 -10.17 8.51
N TRP A 94 3.90 -10.43 7.61
CA TRP A 94 3.97 -9.76 6.32
C TRP A 94 2.99 -10.39 5.34
N GLN A 95 2.16 -9.57 4.72
CA GLN A 95 1.21 -10.04 3.73
C GLN A 95 1.93 -10.39 2.43
N PHE A 96 1.70 -11.59 1.92
CA PHE A 96 2.32 -12.05 0.68
C PHE A 96 1.35 -12.92 -0.16
N LEU A 97 1.67 -13.07 -1.44
CA LEU A 97 1.06 -14.02 -2.35
C LEU A 97 2.17 -14.67 -3.18
N ILE A 98 2.09 -15.96 -3.38
CA ILE A 98 2.94 -16.68 -4.33
C ILE A 98 2.21 -16.67 -5.66
N VAL A 99 2.89 -16.29 -6.74
CA VAL A 99 2.31 -16.20 -8.09
C VAL A 99 3.38 -16.61 -9.10
N ASP A 100 3.08 -17.59 -9.92
CA ASP A 100 3.85 -17.85 -11.14
C ASP A 100 3.42 -16.86 -12.24
N VAL A 101 4.07 -15.69 -12.25
CA VAL A 101 3.73 -14.58 -13.15
C VAL A 101 3.78 -15.01 -14.63
N LEU A 102 4.71 -15.91 -14.99
CA LEU A 102 4.84 -16.35 -16.38
C LEU A 102 3.68 -17.25 -16.79
N SER A 103 3.32 -18.21 -15.94
CA SER A 103 2.16 -19.09 -16.17
C SER A 103 0.85 -18.29 -16.19
N GLU A 104 0.66 -17.34 -15.26
CA GLU A 104 -0.51 -16.48 -15.26
C GLU A 104 -0.62 -15.59 -16.49
N PHE A 105 0.50 -15.04 -16.96
CA PHE A 105 0.52 -14.24 -18.19
C PHE A 105 0.13 -15.10 -19.40
N GLY A 106 0.64 -16.34 -19.51
CA GLY A 106 0.27 -17.26 -20.56
C GLY A 106 -1.18 -17.74 -20.51
N ALA A 107 -1.80 -17.66 -19.34
CA ALA A 107 -3.18 -18.11 -19.09
C ALA A 107 -4.21 -16.97 -19.07
N THR A 108 -3.82 -15.76 -19.46
CA THR A 108 -4.70 -14.56 -19.35
C THR A 108 -6.01 -14.70 -20.12
N ASP A 109 -5.96 -15.33 -21.31
CA ASP A 109 -7.11 -15.46 -22.20
C ASP A 109 -7.82 -16.82 -22.08
N LEU A 110 -7.38 -17.68 -21.14
CA LEU A 110 -7.98 -19.00 -20.96
C LEU A 110 -9.26 -18.93 -20.13
N SER A 111 -10.26 -19.71 -20.56
CA SER A 111 -11.47 -19.99 -19.77
C SER A 111 -11.15 -20.83 -18.53
N GLN A 112 -12.08 -20.91 -17.59
CA GLN A 112 -11.91 -21.75 -16.39
C GLN A 112 -11.73 -23.23 -16.74
N GLU A 113 -12.44 -23.70 -17.77
CA GLU A 113 -12.32 -25.09 -18.26
C GLU A 113 -10.93 -25.35 -18.83
N GLU A 114 -10.42 -24.46 -19.68
CA GLU A 114 -9.08 -24.59 -20.27
C GLU A 114 -7.98 -24.52 -19.20
N ARG A 115 -8.14 -23.63 -18.21
CA ARG A 115 -7.21 -23.57 -17.05
C ARG A 115 -7.16 -24.89 -16.31
N LYS A 116 -8.32 -25.50 -16.05
CA LYS A 116 -8.44 -26.79 -15.37
C LYS A 116 -7.79 -27.92 -16.16
N GLU A 117 -7.99 -27.96 -17.48
CA GLU A 117 -7.33 -28.95 -18.36
C GLU A 117 -5.81 -28.87 -18.34
N LEU A 118 -5.27 -27.65 -18.16
CA LEU A 118 -3.85 -27.41 -18.04
C LEU A 118 -3.31 -27.55 -16.60
N GLY A 119 -4.15 -27.94 -15.64
CA GLY A 119 -3.76 -28.09 -14.23
C GLY A 119 -3.48 -26.76 -13.53
N LEU A 120 -3.97 -25.63 -14.07
CA LEU A 120 -3.86 -24.31 -13.47
C LEU A 120 -5.02 -24.10 -12.46
N PRO A 121 -4.84 -23.20 -11.48
CA PRO A 121 -5.93 -22.78 -10.59
C PRO A 121 -7.15 -22.28 -11.38
N GLU A 122 -8.36 -22.67 -10.96
CA GLU A 122 -9.60 -22.19 -11.59
C GLU A 122 -9.77 -20.67 -11.46
N GLU A 123 -9.41 -20.12 -10.30
CA GLU A 123 -9.36 -18.67 -10.09
C GLU A 123 -7.95 -18.14 -10.48
N SER A 124 -7.94 -17.08 -11.29
CA SER A 124 -6.70 -16.44 -11.68
C SER A 124 -5.97 -15.89 -10.43
N GLU A 125 -4.68 -16.15 -10.33
CA GLU A 125 -3.82 -15.57 -9.30
C GLU A 125 -3.80 -14.04 -9.37
N MET A 126 -4.03 -13.46 -10.56
CA MET A 126 -4.25 -12.02 -10.73
C MET A 126 -5.53 -11.56 -10.03
N GLY A 127 -6.61 -12.34 -10.07
CA GLY A 127 -7.84 -12.07 -9.33
C GLY A 127 -7.60 -12.06 -7.82
N LEU A 128 -6.84 -13.02 -7.32
CA LEU A 128 -6.42 -13.07 -5.91
C LEU A 128 -5.54 -11.87 -5.52
N LEU A 129 -4.61 -11.47 -6.37
CA LEU A 129 -3.76 -10.29 -6.17
C LEU A 129 -4.60 -9.02 -6.02
N ILE A 130 -5.58 -8.81 -6.91
CA ILE A 130 -6.49 -7.67 -6.84
C ILE A 130 -7.29 -7.68 -5.54
N LYS A 131 -7.88 -8.83 -5.16
CA LYS A 131 -8.62 -8.98 -3.90
C LYS A 131 -7.75 -8.62 -2.70
N LYS A 132 -6.53 -9.15 -2.64
CA LYS A 132 -5.56 -8.84 -1.57
C LYS A 132 -5.17 -7.37 -1.52
N ALA A 133 -4.94 -6.74 -2.67
CA ALA A 133 -4.66 -5.31 -2.74
C ALA A 133 -5.83 -4.47 -2.18
N TYR A 134 -7.06 -4.82 -2.53
CA TYR A 134 -8.26 -4.18 -2.00
C TYR A 134 -8.38 -4.34 -0.47
N GLU A 135 -8.13 -5.54 0.05
CA GLU A 135 -8.13 -5.81 1.50
C GLU A 135 -7.12 -4.94 2.25
N ILE A 136 -5.85 -4.92 1.78
CA ILE A 136 -4.75 -4.19 2.41
C ILE A 136 -4.97 -2.68 2.37
N LEU A 137 -5.50 -2.17 1.27
CA LEU A 137 -5.83 -0.76 1.11
C LEU A 137 -7.15 -0.38 1.78
N GLY A 138 -7.90 -1.34 2.30
CA GLY A 138 -9.22 -1.13 2.89
C GLY A 138 -10.22 -0.55 1.89
N LEU A 139 -10.20 -1.04 0.65
CA LEU A 139 -11.06 -0.56 -0.42
C LEU A 139 -12.34 -1.40 -0.53
N ILE A 140 -13.40 -0.74 -0.97
CA ILE A 140 -14.66 -1.35 -1.38
C ILE A 140 -15.07 -0.82 -2.74
N THR A 141 -15.84 -1.60 -3.47
CA THR A 141 -16.47 -1.17 -4.72
C THR A 141 -17.96 -0.99 -4.50
N PHE A 142 -18.53 0.10 -5.01
CA PHE A 142 -19.97 0.28 -5.12
C PHE A 142 -20.36 0.59 -6.57
N LEU A 143 -21.60 0.30 -6.91
CA LEU A 143 -22.12 0.48 -8.26
C LEU A 143 -23.12 1.63 -8.29
N THR A 144 -23.07 2.42 -9.36
CA THR A 144 -24.16 3.30 -9.74
C THR A 144 -24.79 2.77 -11.02
N THR A 145 -26.13 2.78 -11.07
CA THR A 145 -26.91 2.32 -12.24
C THR A 145 -27.81 3.47 -12.68
N GLY A 146 -27.76 3.79 -13.95
CA GLY A 146 -28.63 4.73 -14.65
C GLY A 146 -29.27 4.07 -15.88
N PRO A 147 -30.11 4.80 -16.63
CA PRO A 147 -30.73 4.29 -17.85
C PRO A 147 -29.71 3.87 -18.92
N ASP A 148 -28.58 4.58 -18.99
CA ASP A 148 -27.61 4.46 -20.07
C ASP A 148 -26.35 3.69 -19.67
N GLU A 149 -26.01 3.64 -18.36
CA GLU A 149 -24.80 2.98 -17.91
C GLU A 149 -24.89 2.43 -16.48
N THR A 150 -24.10 1.39 -16.22
CA THR A 150 -23.75 0.93 -14.88
C THR A 150 -22.25 1.09 -14.68
N ARG A 151 -21.83 1.79 -13.61
CA ARG A 151 -20.43 2.11 -13.34
C ARG A 151 -20.00 1.69 -11.95
N ALA A 152 -18.79 1.13 -11.86
CA ALA A 152 -18.14 0.76 -10.60
C ALA A 152 -17.25 1.90 -10.10
N TRP A 153 -17.31 2.15 -8.80
CA TRP A 153 -16.53 3.18 -8.12
C TRP A 153 -15.81 2.59 -6.93
N THR A 154 -14.58 3.00 -6.71
CA THR A 154 -13.77 2.54 -5.59
C THR A 154 -13.79 3.56 -4.47
N LEU A 155 -13.95 3.08 -3.22
CA LEU A 155 -14.00 3.90 -2.03
C LEU A 155 -13.27 3.22 -0.87
N LYS A 156 -12.81 3.99 0.13
CA LYS A 156 -12.29 3.40 1.37
C LYS A 156 -13.44 2.83 2.19
N LYS A 157 -13.24 1.67 2.79
CA LYS A 157 -14.19 1.03 3.72
C LYS A 157 -14.46 1.98 4.90
N GLY A 158 -15.73 2.15 5.23
CA GLY A 158 -16.16 3.09 6.28
C GLY A 158 -16.35 4.53 5.82
N SER A 159 -16.20 4.83 4.53
CA SER A 159 -16.55 6.15 3.98
C SER A 159 -18.05 6.41 4.09
N SER A 160 -18.41 7.68 4.28
CA SER A 160 -19.80 8.14 4.36
C SER A 160 -20.44 8.30 2.96
N ALA A 161 -21.79 8.35 2.91
CA ALA A 161 -22.52 8.60 1.67
C ALA A 161 -22.12 9.90 0.94
N PRO A 162 -21.86 11.04 1.62
CA PRO A 162 -21.34 12.23 0.95
C PRO A 162 -19.97 12.01 0.27
N GLN A 163 -19.10 11.21 0.89
CA GLN A 163 -17.81 10.88 0.28
C GLN A 163 -17.98 9.98 -0.96
N ALA A 164 -18.96 9.07 -0.95
CA ALA A 164 -19.32 8.29 -2.13
C ALA A 164 -19.85 9.19 -3.25
N GLY A 165 -20.70 10.16 -2.93
CA GLY A 165 -21.17 11.18 -3.87
C GLY A 165 -20.02 11.99 -4.48
N GLY A 166 -19.04 12.39 -3.67
CA GLY A 166 -17.84 13.09 -4.14
C GLY A 166 -17.00 12.28 -5.11
N ALA A 167 -16.94 10.95 -4.96
CA ALA A 167 -16.22 10.08 -5.89
C ALA A 167 -16.89 9.99 -7.28
N ILE A 168 -18.20 10.26 -7.36
CA ILE A 168 -18.97 10.23 -8.63
C ILE A 168 -18.81 11.54 -9.41
N HIS A 169 -18.64 12.65 -8.71
CA HIS A 169 -18.73 14.02 -9.24
C HIS A 169 -17.38 14.77 -9.26
N THR A 170 -16.28 14.05 -9.36
CA THR A 170 -14.94 14.66 -9.48
C THR A 170 -14.65 15.14 -10.89
#